data_24896fa1e7d407631c85681f81aa25ad
#
_entry.id   24896fa1e7d407631c85681f81aa25ad
#
_cell.length_a   1.000
_cell.length_b   1.000
_cell.length_c   1.000
_cell.angle_alpha   90.00
_cell.angle_beta   90.00
_cell.angle_gamma   90.00
#
_symmetry.space_group_name_H-M   'P 1'
#
loop_
_entity.id
_entity.type
_entity.pdbx_description
1 polymer ?
#
loop_
_entity_poly.entity_id
_entity_poly.type
_entity_poly.pdbx_seq_one_letter_code
_entity_poly.pdbx_strand_id
1 'polypeptide(L)'
;MKLSFKSRTSTRPTRLAALAAACCVTAVLGCASSPNSAALDQITDGVVKTSFRDQGMVKVDRLVQDDSNRECSIADATGKPVSSERAKQIEEANLRTVKWPSDGKFLGDWREGEKIAQSGRGLTWTDDAKMANGGNCYNCHQITKEEISFGTIGPSLYNYGKIRGVSDPNSAAAKPIVEYTWGKIWNSKAYNACSNMPRAGHAGILNEAQVRHVVGLLLDPQSPVNK
;
A
#
# COMPACT_ATOMS: atom_id res chain seq x y z
N MET A 1 42.32 -77.20 14.34
CA MET A 1 43.12 -76.44 13.35
C MET A 1 42.76 -75.00 13.53
N LYS A 2 43.59 -74.20 14.25
CA LYS A 2 43.35 -72.79 14.59
C LYS A 2 44.24 -71.97 13.67
N LEU A 3 43.64 -71.14 12.80
CA LEU A 3 44.34 -70.20 11.98
C LEU A 3 44.27 -68.82 12.67
N SER A 4 45.44 -68.34 13.06
CA SER A 4 45.65 -67.04 13.68
C SER A 4 45.94 -65.99 12.58
N PHE A 5 45.05 -64.97 12.48
CA PHE A 5 45.25 -63.87 11.57
C PHE A 5 45.91 -62.70 12.33
N LYS A 6 47.14 -62.36 12.02
CA LYS A 6 47.83 -61.16 12.53
C LYS A 6 47.43 -59.96 11.71
N SER A 7 46.74 -58.99 12.33
CA SER A 7 46.46 -57.66 11.79
C SER A 7 47.74 -56.82 11.90
N ARG A 8 48.17 -56.28 10.76
CA ARG A 8 49.23 -55.23 10.69
C ARG A 8 48.49 -53.88 10.59
N THR A 9 48.51 -53.11 11.65
CA THR A 9 48.12 -51.70 11.66
C THR A 9 49.26 -50.88 11.10
N SER A 10 49.07 -50.29 9.93
CA SER A 10 49.92 -49.25 9.36
C SER A 10 49.34 -47.87 9.68
N THR A 11 49.97 -47.21 10.63
CA THR A 11 49.67 -45.84 10.99
C THR A 11 50.37 -44.87 9.99
N ARG A 12 49.61 -44.19 9.15
CA ARG A 12 50.02 -42.93 8.54
C ARG A 12 48.91 -41.91 8.81
N PRO A 13 49.03 -41.09 9.83
CA PRO A 13 48.30 -39.83 9.92
C PRO A 13 49.28 -38.71 9.65
N THR A 14 48.95 -37.72 8.86
CA THR A 14 49.47 -36.33 9.02
C THR A 14 49.29 -35.43 7.79
N ARG A 15 48.53 -35.83 6.77
CA ARG A 15 48.25 -34.87 5.67
C ARG A 15 46.79 -34.46 5.47
N LEU A 16 45.87 -35.08 6.16
CA LEU A 16 44.41 -34.71 6.06
C LEU A 16 43.95 -33.67 7.10
N ALA A 17 44.69 -33.50 8.20
CA ALA A 17 44.33 -32.53 9.24
C ALA A 17 44.67 -31.07 8.86
N ALA A 18 45.65 -30.85 7.97
CA ALA A 18 46.03 -29.51 7.55
C ALA A 18 45.08 -28.87 6.50
N LEU A 19 44.34 -29.67 5.74
CA LEU A 19 43.40 -29.17 4.75
C LEU A 19 42.02 -28.80 5.35
N ALA A 20 41.62 -29.41 6.47
CA ALA A 20 40.37 -29.09 7.16
C ALA A 20 40.47 -27.76 7.93
N ALA A 21 41.62 -27.36 8.42
CA ALA A 21 41.80 -26.09 9.12
C ALA A 21 41.84 -24.88 8.18
N ALA A 22 42.22 -25.05 6.93
CA ALA A 22 42.26 -23.96 5.94
C ALA A 22 40.86 -23.62 5.39
N CYS A 23 39.92 -24.59 5.34
CA CYS A 23 38.53 -24.33 4.91
C CYS A 23 37.68 -23.63 5.96
N CYS A 24 37.96 -23.74 7.25
CA CYS A 24 37.20 -23.09 8.31
C CYS A 24 37.53 -21.59 8.48
N VAL A 25 38.69 -21.12 8.03
CA VAL A 25 39.07 -19.71 8.16
C VAL A 25 38.46 -18.83 7.05
N THR A 26 38.12 -19.40 5.91
CA THR A 26 37.51 -18.65 4.79
C THR A 26 36.00 -18.48 4.92
N ALA A 27 35.33 -19.22 5.84
CA ALA A 27 33.89 -19.12 6.03
C ALA A 27 33.42 -17.98 6.96
N VAL A 28 34.32 -17.29 7.64
CA VAL A 28 34.02 -16.24 8.62
C VAL A 28 34.08 -14.82 8.05
N LEU A 29 34.58 -14.64 6.82
CA LEU A 29 34.71 -13.32 6.18
C LEU A 29 33.52 -12.91 5.29
N GLY A 30 32.42 -13.67 5.35
CA GLY A 30 31.24 -13.45 4.51
C GLY A 30 30.05 -12.75 5.18
N CYS A 31 30.19 -12.16 6.36
CA CYS A 31 29.20 -11.22 6.88
C CYS A 31 29.37 -9.89 6.17
N ALA A 32 28.86 -9.78 4.95
CA ALA A 32 28.65 -8.47 4.36
C ALA A 32 27.73 -7.71 5.33
N SER A 33 28.26 -6.67 5.98
CA SER A 33 27.45 -5.75 6.77
C SER A 33 26.33 -5.23 5.88
N SER A 34 25.10 -5.33 6.32
CA SER A 34 23.95 -4.76 5.59
C SER A 34 24.28 -3.30 5.26
N PRO A 35 24.05 -2.85 4.01
CA PRO A 35 24.34 -1.49 3.63
C PRO A 35 23.58 -0.53 4.55
N ASN A 36 24.22 0.57 4.96
CA ASN A 36 23.56 1.60 5.75
C ASN A 36 22.48 2.32 4.89
N SER A 37 21.60 3.08 5.52
CA SER A 37 20.49 3.75 4.83
C SER A 37 20.95 4.64 3.68
N ALA A 38 22.07 5.35 3.82
CA ALA A 38 22.61 6.22 2.78
C ALA A 38 23.11 5.42 1.55
N ALA A 39 23.71 4.25 1.77
CA ALA A 39 24.11 3.36 0.67
C ALA A 39 22.89 2.77 -0.03
N LEU A 40 21.82 2.43 0.71
CA LEU A 40 20.56 1.96 0.12
C LEU A 40 19.88 3.08 -0.69
N ASP A 41 19.87 4.30 -0.19
CA ASP A 41 19.35 5.47 -0.92
C ASP A 41 20.11 5.67 -2.24
N GLN A 42 21.44 5.60 -2.24
CA GLN A 42 22.26 5.71 -3.45
C GLN A 42 21.97 4.60 -4.47
N ILE A 43 21.83 3.36 -4.00
CA ILE A 43 21.47 2.22 -4.86
C ILE A 43 20.09 2.45 -5.47
N THR A 44 19.13 2.85 -4.66
CA THR A 44 17.75 3.12 -5.10
C THR A 44 17.72 4.24 -6.15
N ASP A 45 18.40 5.35 -5.89
CA ASP A 45 18.52 6.47 -6.84
C ASP A 45 19.19 6.03 -8.15
N GLY A 46 20.23 5.19 -8.08
CA GLY A 46 20.87 4.60 -9.23
C GLY A 46 19.89 3.76 -10.07
N VAL A 47 19.15 2.88 -9.42
CA VAL A 47 18.11 2.03 -10.09
C VAL A 47 17.02 2.90 -10.71
N VAL A 48 16.49 3.90 -10.00
CA VAL A 48 15.47 4.80 -10.54
C VAL A 48 15.98 5.53 -11.76
N LYS A 49 17.18 6.13 -11.71
CA LYS A 49 17.75 6.90 -12.83
C LYS A 49 18.06 6.05 -14.07
N THR A 50 18.42 4.78 -13.88
CA THR A 50 18.84 3.92 -15.01
C THR A 50 17.72 3.06 -15.57
N SER A 51 16.72 2.71 -14.76
CA SER A 51 15.68 1.73 -15.12
C SER A 51 14.33 2.36 -15.43
N PHE A 52 14.07 3.57 -14.96
CA PHE A 52 12.80 4.26 -15.17
C PHE A 52 12.97 5.48 -16.06
N ARG A 53 11.97 5.74 -16.90
CA ARG A 53 11.92 6.89 -17.81
C ARG A 53 10.49 7.36 -17.99
N ASP A 54 10.32 8.61 -18.37
CA ASP A 54 9.05 9.15 -18.78
C ASP A 54 8.50 8.35 -19.97
N GLN A 55 7.22 8.00 -19.91
CA GLN A 55 6.53 7.32 -21.00
C GLN A 55 5.06 7.75 -21.05
N GLY A 56 4.63 8.31 -22.17
CA GLY A 56 3.28 8.87 -22.31
C GLY A 56 3.00 9.90 -21.22
N MET A 57 1.85 9.73 -20.54
CA MET A 57 1.47 10.58 -19.42
C MET A 57 2.16 10.22 -18.09
N VAL A 58 2.88 9.11 -18.04
CA VAL A 58 3.57 8.66 -16.82
C VAL A 58 4.92 9.33 -16.74
N LYS A 59 5.18 10.02 -15.61
CA LYS A 59 6.43 10.72 -15.34
C LYS A 59 7.19 10.05 -14.19
N VAL A 60 8.52 10.09 -14.26
CA VAL A 60 9.40 9.49 -13.24
C VAL A 60 9.23 10.16 -11.87
N ASP A 61 8.78 11.41 -11.83
CA ASP A 61 8.49 12.12 -10.58
C ASP A 61 7.45 11.43 -9.68
N ARG A 62 6.62 10.54 -10.24
CA ARG A 62 5.69 9.70 -9.45
C ARG A 62 6.40 8.74 -8.49
N LEU A 63 7.68 8.48 -8.69
CA LEU A 63 8.49 7.63 -7.82
C LEU A 63 9.06 8.39 -6.61
N VAL A 64 8.96 9.73 -6.62
CA VAL A 64 9.41 10.54 -5.50
C VAL A 64 8.42 10.40 -4.34
N GLN A 65 8.92 9.87 -3.24
CA GLN A 65 8.13 9.74 -2.01
C GLN A 65 8.02 11.11 -1.32
N ASP A 66 6.82 11.45 -0.87
CA ASP A 66 6.67 12.51 0.12
C ASP A 66 7.14 12.06 1.52
N ASP A 67 7.24 12.99 2.46
CA ASP A 67 7.74 12.70 3.82
C ASP A 67 6.92 11.59 4.51
N SER A 68 5.58 11.61 4.35
CA SER A 68 4.71 10.60 4.95
C SER A 68 4.97 9.20 4.37
N ASN A 69 5.17 9.10 3.07
CA ASN A 69 5.48 7.83 2.41
C ASN A 69 6.86 7.33 2.82
N ARG A 70 7.85 8.24 2.84
CA ARG A 70 9.22 7.91 3.22
C ARG A 70 9.31 7.37 4.65
N GLU A 71 8.69 8.05 5.61
CA GLU A 71 8.70 7.62 7.01
C GLU A 71 8.01 6.26 7.20
N CYS A 72 6.87 6.03 6.55
CA CYS A 72 6.18 4.75 6.61
C CYS A 72 6.99 3.62 5.94
N SER A 73 7.67 3.90 4.82
CA SER A 73 8.54 2.93 4.17
C SER A 73 9.75 2.54 5.04
N ILE A 74 10.34 3.51 5.74
CA ILE A 74 11.44 3.26 6.68
C ILE A 74 10.95 2.43 7.87
N ALA A 75 9.77 2.75 8.40
CA ALA A 75 9.17 2.02 9.51
C ALA A 75 8.92 0.55 9.14
N ASP A 76 8.38 0.30 7.95
CA ASP A 76 8.12 -1.04 7.42
C ASP A 76 9.42 -1.81 7.19
N ALA A 77 10.39 -1.21 6.50
CA ALA A 77 11.68 -1.84 6.21
C ALA A 77 12.50 -2.16 7.45
N THR A 78 12.38 -1.38 8.51
CA THR A 78 13.14 -1.56 9.76
C THR A 78 12.40 -2.36 10.83
N GLY A 79 11.11 -2.63 10.63
CA GLY A 79 10.23 -3.22 11.65
C GLY A 79 10.00 -2.31 12.86
N LYS A 80 10.35 -1.03 12.77
CA LYS A 80 10.15 -0.03 13.83
C LYS A 80 8.99 0.88 13.47
N PRO A 81 7.82 0.72 14.10
CA PRO A 81 6.65 1.52 13.76
C PRO A 81 6.90 3.02 14.00
N VAL A 82 6.24 3.84 13.22
CA VAL A 82 6.20 5.29 13.44
C VAL A 82 5.62 5.56 14.83
N SER A 83 6.24 6.46 15.62
CA SER A 83 5.72 6.78 16.95
C SER A 83 4.32 7.38 16.88
N SER A 84 3.52 7.19 17.94
CA SER A 84 2.14 7.71 17.98
C SER A 84 2.07 9.22 17.79
N GLU A 85 3.02 9.95 18.36
CA GLU A 85 3.11 11.40 18.19
C GLU A 85 3.39 11.79 16.75
N ARG A 86 4.35 11.10 16.11
CA ARG A 86 4.67 11.37 14.70
C ARG A 86 3.55 10.95 13.77
N ALA A 87 2.89 9.82 14.04
CA ALA A 87 1.72 9.38 13.29
C ALA A 87 0.62 10.46 13.32
N LYS A 88 0.32 11.03 14.49
CA LYS A 88 -0.64 12.11 14.64
C LYS A 88 -0.25 13.36 13.82
N GLN A 89 1.02 13.76 13.83
CA GLN A 89 1.51 14.88 13.03
C GLN A 89 1.32 14.63 11.53
N ILE A 90 1.59 13.41 11.06
CA ILE A 90 1.36 12.99 9.67
C ILE A 90 -0.13 13.07 9.33
N GLU A 91 -1.00 12.55 10.18
CA GLU A 91 -2.45 12.57 9.98
C GLU A 91 -2.98 14.00 9.93
N GLU A 92 -2.60 14.86 10.85
CA GLU A 92 -2.98 16.27 10.86
C GLU A 92 -2.48 17.02 9.63
N ALA A 93 -1.24 16.78 9.19
CA ALA A 93 -0.69 17.36 7.96
C ALA A 93 -1.49 16.93 6.74
N ASN A 94 -1.84 15.66 6.63
CA ASN A 94 -2.63 15.12 5.54
C ASN A 94 -4.09 15.60 5.59
N LEU A 95 -4.68 15.73 6.78
CA LEU A 95 -6.04 16.27 6.95
C LEU A 95 -6.17 17.70 6.39
N ARG A 96 -5.16 18.54 6.60
CA ARG A 96 -5.13 19.90 6.01
C ARG A 96 -5.12 19.92 4.47
N THR A 97 -4.78 18.82 3.83
CA THR A 97 -4.79 18.71 2.35
C THR A 97 -6.13 18.19 1.79
N VAL A 98 -7.05 17.77 2.65
CA VAL A 98 -8.37 17.34 2.22
C VAL A 98 -9.14 18.55 1.67
N LYS A 99 -9.57 18.48 0.43
CA LYS A 99 -10.47 19.47 -0.16
C LYS A 99 -11.90 19.04 0.07
N TRP A 100 -12.60 19.83 0.86
CA TRP A 100 -14.01 19.61 1.16
C TRP A 100 -14.87 20.22 0.06
N PRO A 101 -16.05 19.67 -0.26
CA PRO A 101 -16.94 20.24 -1.25
C PRO A 101 -17.36 21.66 -0.86
N SER A 102 -17.12 22.64 -1.75
CA SER A 102 -17.42 24.04 -1.48
C SER A 102 -18.93 24.34 -1.36
N ASP A 103 -19.77 23.50 -1.98
CA ASP A 103 -21.23 23.58 -1.95
C ASP A 103 -21.86 22.72 -0.84
N GLY A 104 -21.03 22.08 0.00
CA GLY A 104 -21.47 21.19 1.06
C GLY A 104 -22.10 19.87 0.62
N LYS A 105 -22.08 19.56 -0.69
CA LYS A 105 -22.67 18.34 -1.24
C LYS A 105 -21.63 17.23 -1.34
N PHE A 106 -21.75 16.24 -0.49
CA PHE A 106 -20.82 15.10 -0.42
C PHE A 106 -21.24 13.90 -1.25
N LEU A 107 -22.52 13.81 -1.60
CA LEU A 107 -23.10 12.62 -2.23
C LEU A 107 -23.33 12.84 -3.72
N GLY A 108 -23.07 11.80 -4.50
CA GLY A 108 -23.37 11.71 -5.92
C GLY A 108 -24.21 10.48 -6.24
N ASP A 109 -24.33 10.15 -7.52
CA ASP A 109 -25.05 8.95 -7.97
C ASP A 109 -24.22 7.70 -7.66
N TRP A 110 -24.76 6.81 -6.86
CA TRP A 110 -24.12 5.56 -6.50
C TRP A 110 -23.83 4.64 -7.71
N ARG A 111 -24.64 4.74 -8.79
CA ARG A 111 -24.44 3.92 -10.01
C ARG A 111 -23.16 4.34 -10.74
N GLU A 112 -22.88 5.64 -10.79
CA GLU A 112 -21.60 6.13 -11.30
C GLU A 112 -20.47 5.77 -10.33
N GLY A 113 -20.73 5.81 -9.03
CA GLY A 113 -19.78 5.37 -8.00
C GLY A 113 -19.36 3.91 -8.17
N GLU A 114 -20.29 3.03 -8.50
CA GLU A 114 -20.01 1.61 -8.77
C GLU A 114 -19.11 1.43 -10.00
N LYS A 115 -19.38 2.12 -11.11
CA LYS A 115 -18.54 2.10 -12.30
C LYS A 115 -17.11 2.57 -12.00
N ILE A 116 -16.99 3.64 -11.21
CA ILE A 116 -15.68 4.17 -10.78
C ILE A 116 -14.96 3.17 -9.88
N ALA A 117 -15.65 2.56 -8.93
CA ALA A 117 -15.07 1.58 -7.99
C ALA A 117 -14.57 0.32 -8.69
N GLN A 118 -15.27 -0.14 -9.72
CA GLN A 118 -14.91 -1.34 -10.51
C GLN A 118 -13.82 -1.05 -11.54
N SER A 119 -13.70 0.18 -12.04
CA SER A 119 -12.77 0.51 -13.10
C SER A 119 -11.34 0.63 -12.57
N GLY A 120 -10.42 -0.16 -13.11
CA GLY A 120 -8.97 -0.02 -12.92
C GLY A 120 -8.27 0.83 -13.97
N ARG A 121 -9.02 1.54 -14.84
CA ARG A 121 -8.46 2.37 -15.92
C ARG A 121 -7.85 3.65 -15.41
N GLY A 122 -6.85 4.09 -16.12
CA GLY A 122 -6.25 5.42 -15.96
C GLY A 122 -4.85 5.38 -15.37
N LEU A 123 -4.11 6.46 -15.62
CA LEU A 123 -2.76 6.72 -15.12
C LEU A 123 -1.68 5.76 -15.62
N THR A 124 -1.92 5.02 -16.71
CA THR A 124 -0.88 4.20 -17.37
C THR A 124 -0.27 4.96 -18.56
N TRP A 125 0.86 4.49 -19.07
CA TRP A 125 1.55 5.14 -20.21
C TRP A 125 0.79 5.06 -21.53
N THR A 126 -0.21 4.18 -21.63
CA THR A 126 -1.06 3.98 -22.81
C THR A 126 -2.37 4.75 -22.73
N ASP A 127 -2.67 5.36 -21.58
CA ASP A 127 -3.92 6.07 -21.37
C ASP A 127 -3.88 7.50 -21.95
N ASP A 128 -5.03 8.00 -22.35
CA ASP A 128 -5.22 9.41 -22.69
C ASP A 128 -5.39 10.23 -21.40
N ALA A 129 -4.66 11.34 -21.30
CA ALA A 129 -4.76 12.27 -20.18
C ALA A 129 -6.16 12.88 -19.98
N LYS A 130 -7.02 12.83 -21.02
CA LYS A 130 -8.41 13.30 -20.97
C LYS A 130 -9.39 12.24 -20.47
N MET A 131 -8.95 10.99 -20.38
CA MET A 131 -9.80 9.88 -19.93
C MET A 131 -10.03 9.96 -18.43
N ALA A 132 -11.28 9.72 -18.01
CA ALA A 132 -11.60 9.62 -16.59
C ALA A 132 -10.96 8.36 -15.97
N ASN A 133 -10.25 8.54 -14.86
CA ASN A 133 -9.67 7.44 -14.12
C ASN A 133 -10.73 6.68 -13.33
N GLY A 134 -10.47 5.40 -13.08
CA GLY A 134 -11.20 4.58 -12.13
C GLY A 134 -10.55 4.58 -10.75
N GLY A 135 -11.29 4.12 -9.76
CA GLY A 135 -10.82 4.00 -8.37
C GLY A 135 -10.20 2.65 -8.03
N ASN A 136 -10.52 1.60 -8.82
CA ASN A 136 -10.04 0.23 -8.63
C ASN A 136 -10.22 -0.32 -7.20
N CYS A 137 -11.33 0.05 -6.56
CA CYS A 137 -11.55 -0.21 -5.13
C CYS A 137 -11.68 -1.71 -4.83
N TYR A 138 -12.22 -2.49 -5.78
CA TYR A 138 -12.39 -3.95 -5.65
C TYR A 138 -11.06 -4.70 -5.55
N ASN A 139 -9.97 -4.15 -6.05
CA ASN A 139 -8.65 -4.77 -5.88
C ASN A 139 -8.20 -4.84 -4.42
N CYS A 140 -8.77 -4.04 -3.54
CA CYS A 140 -8.41 -3.99 -2.13
C CYS A 140 -9.58 -4.35 -1.20
N HIS A 141 -10.83 -4.13 -1.62
CA HIS A 141 -12.02 -4.25 -0.77
C HIS A 141 -13.08 -5.14 -1.40
N GLN A 142 -13.72 -5.98 -0.59
CA GLN A 142 -15.06 -6.43 -0.90
C GLN A 142 -16.01 -5.24 -0.77
N ILE A 143 -16.83 -4.97 -1.77
CA ILE A 143 -17.76 -3.84 -1.79
C ILE A 143 -19.20 -4.32 -1.75
N THR A 144 -19.57 -5.26 -2.61
CA THR A 144 -20.89 -5.90 -2.61
C THR A 144 -20.80 -7.35 -2.18
N LYS A 145 -21.92 -7.93 -1.80
CA LYS A 145 -22.01 -9.33 -1.39
C LYS A 145 -21.82 -10.27 -2.58
N GLU A 146 -22.30 -9.87 -3.74
CA GLU A 146 -22.30 -10.65 -4.97
C GLU A 146 -20.93 -10.68 -5.66
N GLU A 147 -20.00 -9.83 -5.24
CA GLU A 147 -18.65 -9.79 -5.80
C GLU A 147 -17.90 -11.08 -5.47
N ILE A 148 -17.58 -11.85 -6.51
CA ILE A 148 -16.90 -13.15 -6.38
C ILE A 148 -15.38 -13.05 -6.35
N SER A 149 -14.83 -11.90 -6.71
CA SER A 149 -13.37 -11.66 -6.77
C SER A 149 -13.03 -10.27 -6.29
N PHE A 150 -12.38 -10.18 -5.16
CA PHE A 150 -11.94 -8.91 -4.56
C PHE A 150 -10.66 -9.11 -3.75
N GLY A 151 -9.90 -8.02 -3.56
CA GLY A 151 -8.75 -8.03 -2.68
C GLY A 151 -9.13 -7.93 -1.20
N THR A 152 -8.24 -8.40 -0.35
CA THR A 152 -8.39 -8.41 1.12
C THR A 152 -7.39 -7.51 1.83
N ILE A 153 -6.70 -6.63 1.08
CA ILE A 153 -5.77 -5.64 1.64
C ILE A 153 -6.50 -4.63 2.52
N GLY A 154 -7.71 -4.21 2.07
CA GLY A 154 -8.59 -3.36 2.84
C GLY A 154 -9.71 -4.15 3.52
N PRO A 155 -10.37 -3.59 4.53
CA PRO A 155 -11.54 -4.21 5.16
C PRO A 155 -12.72 -4.31 4.17
N SER A 156 -13.62 -5.28 4.40
CA SER A 156 -14.88 -5.34 3.65
C SER A 156 -15.67 -4.04 3.86
N LEU A 157 -16.19 -3.50 2.77
CA LEU A 157 -17.07 -2.33 2.75
C LEU A 157 -18.55 -2.73 2.59
N TYR A 158 -18.84 -4.04 2.52
CA TYR A 158 -20.22 -4.51 2.48
C TYR A 158 -20.99 -4.02 3.70
N ASN A 159 -22.21 -3.53 3.48
CA ASN A 159 -23.04 -2.86 4.48
C ASN A 159 -22.41 -1.62 5.13
N TYR A 160 -21.48 -0.92 4.44
CA TYR A 160 -20.72 0.18 5.01
C TYR A 160 -21.58 1.25 5.69
N GLY A 161 -22.62 1.75 5.02
CA GLY A 161 -23.57 2.72 5.58
C GLY A 161 -24.42 2.11 6.68
N LYS A 162 -24.95 0.90 6.44
CA LYS A 162 -25.80 0.15 7.37
C LYS A 162 -25.14 -0.11 8.73
N ILE A 163 -23.91 -0.63 8.70
CA ILE A 163 -23.12 -0.92 9.92
C ILE A 163 -22.82 0.36 10.72
N ARG A 164 -22.76 1.51 10.05
CA ARG A 164 -22.52 2.83 10.67
C ARG A 164 -23.80 3.57 11.04
N GLY A 165 -24.97 2.92 10.90
CA GLY A 165 -26.26 3.50 11.27
C GLY A 165 -26.74 4.61 10.34
N VAL A 166 -26.22 4.67 9.11
CA VAL A 166 -26.63 5.66 8.11
C VAL A 166 -27.88 5.15 7.39
N SER A 167 -29.07 5.60 7.82
CA SER A 167 -30.33 5.37 7.15
C SER A 167 -30.70 6.47 6.15
N ASP A 168 -30.29 7.71 6.45
CA ASP A 168 -30.37 8.88 5.56
C ASP A 168 -29.02 9.60 5.59
N PRO A 169 -28.22 9.50 4.51
CA PRO A 169 -26.90 10.12 4.46
C PRO A 169 -26.95 11.66 4.38
N ASN A 170 -28.13 12.27 4.16
CA ASN A 170 -28.33 13.72 4.19
C ASN A 170 -28.71 14.24 5.59
N SER A 171 -28.95 13.36 6.54
CA SER A 171 -29.30 13.75 7.90
C SER A 171 -28.12 14.37 8.65
N ALA A 172 -28.42 15.25 9.60
CA ALA A 172 -27.39 15.81 10.49
C ALA A 172 -26.63 14.74 11.29
N ALA A 173 -27.32 13.65 11.64
CA ALA A 173 -26.71 12.52 12.36
C ALA A 173 -25.68 11.76 11.53
N ALA A 174 -25.88 11.67 10.22
CA ALA A 174 -24.96 11.00 9.31
C ALA A 174 -23.73 11.86 8.95
N LYS A 175 -23.80 13.18 9.15
CA LYS A 175 -22.75 14.11 8.71
C LYS A 175 -21.33 13.69 9.11
N PRO A 176 -21.05 13.28 10.35
CA PRO A 176 -19.67 12.87 10.72
C PRO A 176 -19.17 11.65 9.90
N ILE A 177 -20.07 10.72 9.57
CA ILE A 177 -19.75 9.53 8.77
C ILE A 177 -19.51 9.91 7.31
N VAL A 178 -20.33 10.82 6.78
CA VAL A 178 -20.21 11.33 5.40
C VAL A 178 -18.88 12.07 5.24
N GLU A 179 -18.54 12.95 6.17
CA GLU A 179 -17.28 13.70 6.15
C GLU A 179 -16.07 12.75 6.30
N TYR A 180 -16.13 11.80 7.24
CA TYR A 180 -15.08 10.79 7.37
C TYR A 180 -14.90 9.99 6.08
N THR A 181 -16.00 9.54 5.44
CA THR A 181 -15.95 8.76 4.21
C THR A 181 -15.31 9.55 3.08
N TRP A 182 -15.72 10.80 2.92
CA TRP A 182 -15.11 11.74 1.97
C TRP A 182 -13.61 11.89 2.20
N GLY A 183 -13.24 12.29 3.40
CA GLY A 183 -11.86 12.56 3.75
C GLY A 183 -10.97 11.33 3.60
N LYS A 184 -11.48 10.13 3.94
CA LYS A 184 -10.76 8.87 3.82
C LYS A 184 -10.47 8.50 2.36
N ILE A 185 -11.41 8.76 1.44
CA ILE A 185 -11.21 8.57 -0.01
C ILE A 185 -10.31 9.66 -0.55
N TRP A 186 -10.50 10.90 -0.12
CA TRP A 186 -9.69 12.03 -0.59
C TRP A 186 -8.21 11.85 -0.23
N ASN A 187 -7.92 11.65 1.07
CA ASN A 187 -6.57 11.41 1.56
C ASN A 187 -6.60 10.42 2.74
N SER A 188 -6.35 9.16 2.47
CA SER A 188 -6.40 8.08 3.45
C SER A 188 -5.46 8.27 4.64
N LYS A 189 -4.32 8.98 4.43
CA LYS A 189 -3.33 9.27 5.47
C LYS A 189 -3.80 10.33 6.48
N ALA A 190 -4.89 11.04 6.20
CA ALA A 190 -5.54 11.91 7.17
C ALA A 190 -6.17 11.16 8.37
N TYR A 191 -6.33 9.83 8.27
CA TYR A 191 -6.98 8.99 9.29
C TYR A 191 -6.17 7.75 9.67
N ASN A 192 -5.05 7.54 9.02
CA ASN A 192 -4.07 6.52 9.34
C ASN A 192 -2.77 6.89 8.61
N ALA A 193 -1.78 7.30 9.36
CA ALA A 193 -0.50 7.84 8.87
C ALA A 193 0.17 6.95 7.81
N CYS A 194 0.18 5.63 8.04
CA CYS A 194 0.81 4.66 7.14
C CYS A 194 -0.21 3.83 6.35
N SER A 195 -1.36 4.42 6.03
CA SER A 195 -2.36 3.75 5.19
C SER A 195 -1.80 3.42 3.81
N ASN A 196 -2.00 2.16 3.38
CA ASN A 196 -1.72 1.70 2.01
C ASN A 196 -2.86 2.02 1.03
N MET A 197 -4.01 2.50 1.52
CA MET A 197 -5.10 2.94 0.67
C MET A 197 -4.67 4.16 -0.14
N PRO A 198 -4.90 4.19 -1.47
CA PRO A 198 -4.58 5.35 -2.29
C PRO A 198 -5.21 6.64 -1.77
N ARG A 199 -4.49 7.76 -1.92
CA ARG A 199 -4.98 9.11 -1.61
C ARG A 199 -5.68 9.67 -2.85
N ALA A 200 -6.85 9.10 -3.18
CA ALA A 200 -7.44 9.20 -4.52
C ALA A 200 -7.71 10.64 -4.96
N GLY A 201 -8.27 11.48 -4.11
CA GLY A 201 -8.50 12.90 -4.42
C GLY A 201 -7.22 13.72 -4.34
N HIS A 202 -6.38 13.51 -3.31
CA HIS A 202 -5.13 14.24 -3.09
C HIS A 202 -4.13 14.04 -4.24
N ALA A 203 -4.00 12.81 -4.73
CA ALA A 203 -3.10 12.48 -5.84
C ALA A 203 -3.71 12.73 -7.23
N GLY A 204 -4.91 13.30 -7.32
CA GLY A 204 -5.57 13.57 -8.59
C GLY A 204 -6.00 12.32 -9.36
N ILE A 205 -6.10 11.17 -8.70
CA ILE A 205 -6.62 9.93 -9.30
C ILE A 205 -8.11 10.10 -9.59
N LEU A 206 -8.88 10.57 -8.61
CA LEU A 206 -10.28 10.89 -8.74
C LEU A 206 -10.50 12.40 -8.55
N ASN A 207 -11.33 13.00 -9.38
CA ASN A 207 -11.79 14.36 -9.20
C ASN A 207 -12.94 14.43 -8.16
N GLU A 208 -13.34 15.66 -7.79
CA GLU A 208 -14.37 15.89 -6.78
C GLU A 208 -15.70 15.20 -7.11
N ALA A 209 -16.15 15.28 -8.35
CA ALA A 209 -17.41 14.64 -8.78
C ALA A 209 -17.33 13.11 -8.64
N GLN A 210 -16.20 12.51 -9.01
CA GLN A 210 -15.99 11.08 -8.87
C GLN A 210 -15.95 10.65 -7.39
N VAL A 211 -15.33 11.44 -6.52
CA VAL A 211 -15.34 11.17 -5.06
C VAL A 211 -16.77 11.24 -4.52
N ARG A 212 -17.59 12.21 -4.94
CA ARG A 212 -19.02 12.28 -4.58
C ARG A 212 -19.78 11.00 -4.96
N HIS A 213 -19.55 10.49 -6.17
CA HIS A 213 -20.18 9.27 -6.64
C HIS A 213 -19.78 8.05 -5.81
N VAL A 214 -18.50 7.93 -5.44
CA VAL A 214 -18.02 6.82 -4.59
C VAL A 214 -18.57 6.95 -3.16
N VAL A 215 -18.66 8.16 -2.60
CA VAL A 215 -19.32 8.38 -1.30
C VAL A 215 -20.78 7.98 -1.36
N GLY A 216 -21.48 8.32 -2.46
CA GLY A 216 -22.85 7.85 -2.72
C GLY A 216 -22.93 6.33 -2.76
N LEU A 217 -22.03 5.65 -3.46
CA LEU A 217 -21.97 4.19 -3.49
C LEU A 217 -21.91 3.58 -2.09
N LEU A 218 -21.08 4.13 -1.22
CA LEU A 218 -20.84 3.57 0.12
C LEU A 218 -21.97 3.88 1.12
N LEU A 219 -22.68 5.01 0.96
CA LEU A 219 -23.59 5.52 1.99
C LEU A 219 -25.07 5.56 1.58
N ASP A 220 -25.38 5.49 0.27
CA ASP A 220 -26.77 5.47 -0.19
C ASP A 220 -27.44 4.13 0.23
N PRO A 221 -28.56 4.15 0.95
CA PRO A 221 -29.29 2.93 1.32
C PRO A 221 -29.79 2.11 0.11
N GLN A 222 -29.92 2.73 -1.06
CA GLN A 222 -30.34 2.07 -2.29
C GLN A 222 -29.18 1.45 -3.06
N SER A 223 -27.93 1.72 -2.66
CA SER A 223 -26.76 1.14 -3.32
C SER A 223 -26.64 -0.36 -3.04
N PRO A 224 -26.02 -1.14 -3.94
CA PRO A 224 -25.80 -2.58 -3.72
C PRO A 224 -24.90 -2.87 -2.52
N VAL A 225 -24.12 -1.90 -2.07
CA VAL A 225 -23.29 -2.01 -0.86
C VAL A 225 -24.13 -2.19 0.39
N ASN A 226 -25.33 -1.59 0.46
CA ASN A 226 -26.17 -1.51 1.66
C ASN A 226 -27.46 -2.33 1.56
N LYS A 227 -27.55 -3.25 0.62
CA LYS A 227 -28.72 -4.13 0.43
C LYS A 227 -28.60 -5.48 1.11
#